data_9de1080c4bc197f881fc1a0eb534eb50
#
_entry.id   9de1080c4bc197f881fc1a0eb534eb50
#
_cell.length_a   1.000
_cell.length_b   1.000
_cell.length_c   1.000
_cell.angle_alpha   90.00
_cell.angle_beta   90.00
_cell.angle_gamma   90.00
#
_symmetry.space_group_name_H-M   'P 1'
#
loop_
_entity.id
_entity.type
_entity.pdbx_description
1 polymer ?
#
loop_
_entity_poly.entity_id
_entity_poly.type
_entity_poly.pdbx_seq_one_letter_code
_entity_poly.pdbx_strand_id
1 'polypeptide(L)'
;MDLKINKKGLGRGLSSLMGEVSEEQTDNVNSSETKIPISKLRPSPIQPRRIFEKASITELADSIKSKGLVQPILVRPSKSNPGDYEIIAGERRWRAAQVAQLHEISAVIRNLDDVESLEIAIIENVQRADLSPIEEAAGYKKLMENYGHTQEALSETVGKSRSHVANIIRLLSLPHSIQDMISQGSISSGHARAIMNSAFPEQLAEKIINENLSVRQTEALVKSKKPIV
;
A
#
# COMPACT_ATOMS: atom_id res chain seq x y z
N MET A 1 43.10 1.35 1.41
CA MET A 1 42.42 1.00 0.14
C MET A 1 40.92 1.05 0.43
N ASP A 2 40.35 2.26 0.34
CA ASP A 2 38.97 2.53 0.77
C ASP A 2 38.01 2.29 -0.38
N LEU A 3 37.17 1.29 -0.23
CA LEU A 3 36.05 1.03 -1.16
C LEU A 3 34.91 2.03 -0.87
N LYS A 4 34.85 3.10 -1.67
CA LYS A 4 33.70 4.00 -1.71
C LYS A 4 32.49 3.25 -2.30
N ILE A 5 31.56 2.87 -1.43
CA ILE A 5 30.22 2.39 -1.83
C ILE A 5 29.42 3.60 -2.30
N ASN A 6 29.16 3.64 -3.59
CA ASN A 6 28.39 4.69 -4.25
C ASN A 6 26.90 4.44 -3.99
N LYS A 7 26.35 5.11 -2.97
CA LYS A 7 24.90 5.12 -2.69
C LYS A 7 24.21 5.99 -3.75
N LYS A 8 23.78 5.40 -4.86
CA LYS A 8 22.81 6.02 -5.76
C LYS A 8 21.44 5.95 -5.09
N GLY A 9 20.95 7.10 -4.63
CA GLY A 9 19.63 7.23 -4.02
C GLY A 9 18.51 6.93 -5.02
N LEU A 10 17.69 5.93 -4.70
CA LEU A 10 16.50 5.49 -5.44
C LEU A 10 15.31 6.49 -5.39
N GLY A 11 15.45 7.60 -4.69
CA GLY A 11 14.34 8.54 -4.45
C GLY A 11 13.79 9.28 -5.69
N ARG A 12 14.46 9.23 -6.85
CA ARG A 12 14.01 9.92 -8.07
C ARG A 12 13.16 9.06 -9.03
N GLY A 13 13.14 7.76 -8.86
CA GLY A 13 12.41 6.84 -9.77
C GLY A 13 10.90 6.76 -9.51
N LEU A 14 10.46 6.95 -8.28
CA LEU A 14 9.07 6.72 -7.86
C LEU A 14 8.14 7.90 -8.16
N SER A 15 8.61 9.14 -8.10
CA SER A 15 7.81 10.32 -8.46
C SER A 15 7.38 10.32 -9.93
N SER A 16 8.16 9.72 -10.82
CA SER A 16 7.82 9.60 -12.25
C SER A 16 6.76 8.52 -12.52
N LEU A 17 6.46 7.66 -11.55
CA LEU A 17 5.44 6.61 -11.65
C LEU A 17 4.03 7.14 -11.35
N MET A 18 3.91 8.28 -10.68
CA MET A 18 2.65 8.78 -10.13
C MET A 18 2.04 9.96 -10.89
N GLY A 19 2.60 10.34 -12.06
CA GLY A 19 1.90 11.17 -13.05
C GLY A 19 1.58 12.60 -12.63
N GLU A 20 2.54 13.37 -12.10
CA GLU A 20 2.49 14.82 -12.18
C GLU A 20 3.46 15.31 -13.26
N VAL A 21 2.87 15.91 -14.29
CA VAL A 21 3.58 16.52 -15.41
C VAL A 21 4.26 17.78 -14.92
N SER A 22 5.54 17.70 -14.64
CA SER A 22 6.43 18.86 -14.65
C SER A 22 7.39 18.69 -15.82
N GLU A 23 7.18 19.50 -16.84
CA GLU A 23 8.10 19.63 -17.95
C GLU A 23 9.43 20.17 -17.41
N GLU A 24 10.44 19.30 -17.31
CA GLU A 24 11.83 19.61 -17.62
C GLU A 24 12.73 18.39 -17.37
N GLN A 25 13.45 18.05 -18.44
CA GLN A 25 14.58 17.11 -18.55
C GLN A 25 14.27 15.61 -18.55
N THR A 26 14.02 15.17 -19.76
CA THR A 26 13.94 13.78 -20.24
C THR A 26 15.30 13.11 -20.23
N ASP A 27 15.54 12.22 -19.26
CA ASP A 27 16.39 11.06 -19.52
C ASP A 27 15.48 9.86 -19.81
N ASN A 28 15.58 9.38 -21.04
CA ASN A 28 14.79 8.37 -21.71
C ASN A 28 14.61 7.07 -20.92
N VAL A 29 13.50 6.94 -20.16
CA VAL A 29 12.91 5.64 -19.89
C VAL A 29 11.60 5.58 -20.66
N ASN A 30 11.61 5.02 -21.86
CA ASN A 30 10.45 4.77 -22.71
C ASN A 30 9.40 3.93 -21.98
N SER A 31 8.57 4.55 -21.18
CA SER A 31 7.34 3.95 -20.64
C SER A 31 6.17 4.23 -21.60
N SER A 32 6.33 3.81 -22.88
CA SER A 32 5.25 3.91 -23.84
C SER A 32 4.12 2.95 -23.45
N GLU A 33 2.91 3.50 -23.37
CA GLU A 33 1.70 2.69 -23.25
C GLU A 33 1.58 1.79 -24.47
N THR A 34 1.42 0.49 -24.23
CA THR A 34 1.34 -0.53 -25.28
C THR A 34 0.09 -1.36 -25.08
N LYS A 35 -0.60 -1.71 -26.15
CA LYS A 35 -1.72 -2.64 -26.10
C LYS A 35 -1.21 -4.08 -26.07
N ILE A 36 -1.62 -4.83 -25.06
CA ILE A 36 -1.22 -6.23 -24.86
C ILE A 36 -2.47 -7.12 -24.93
N PRO A 37 -2.44 -8.22 -25.70
CA PRO A 37 -3.51 -9.21 -25.68
C PRO A 37 -3.71 -9.77 -24.26
N ILE A 38 -4.98 -9.82 -23.80
CA ILE A 38 -5.33 -10.31 -22.45
C ILE A 38 -4.85 -11.75 -22.23
N SER A 39 -4.81 -12.56 -23.29
CA SER A 39 -4.32 -13.94 -23.25
C SER A 39 -2.84 -14.07 -22.87
N LYS A 40 -2.03 -13.03 -23.06
CA LYS A 40 -0.61 -12.97 -22.70
C LYS A 40 -0.33 -12.46 -21.29
N LEU A 41 -1.37 -12.07 -20.55
CA LEU A 41 -1.26 -11.51 -19.23
C LEU A 41 -1.51 -12.58 -18.16
N ARG A 42 -0.63 -12.66 -17.17
CA ARG A 42 -0.73 -13.58 -16.03
C ARG A 42 -0.68 -12.81 -14.73
N PRO A 43 -1.47 -13.20 -13.72
CA PRO A 43 -1.32 -12.63 -12.38
C PRO A 43 0.03 -13.00 -11.80
N SER A 44 0.68 -12.06 -11.12
CA SER A 44 1.91 -12.36 -10.40
C SER A 44 1.63 -13.32 -9.24
N PRO A 45 2.46 -14.37 -9.03
CA PRO A 45 2.32 -15.28 -7.89
C PRO A 45 2.54 -14.58 -6.53
N ILE A 46 3.14 -13.40 -6.55
CA ILE A 46 3.55 -12.62 -5.37
C ILE A 46 2.43 -11.67 -4.91
N GLN A 47 1.32 -11.55 -5.65
CA GLN A 47 0.21 -10.64 -5.35
C GLN A 47 -0.40 -10.90 -3.96
N PRO A 48 -0.46 -9.89 -3.07
CA PRO A 48 -0.99 -10.05 -1.71
C PRO A 48 -2.51 -10.24 -1.68
N ARG A 49 -3.22 -9.73 -2.68
CA ARG A 49 -4.69 -9.76 -2.74
C ARG A 49 -5.20 -11.01 -3.44
N ARG A 50 -5.83 -11.92 -2.68
CA ARG A 50 -6.45 -13.15 -3.23
C ARG A 50 -7.97 -13.10 -3.34
N ILE A 51 -8.62 -12.19 -2.62
CA ILE A 51 -10.10 -12.09 -2.58
C ILE A 51 -10.55 -10.84 -3.31
N PHE A 52 -11.38 -11.00 -4.32
CA PHE A 52 -11.99 -9.94 -5.09
C PHE A 52 -13.52 -10.10 -5.05
N GLU A 53 -14.21 -9.07 -4.62
CA GLU A 53 -15.67 -9.05 -4.64
C GLU A 53 -16.17 -9.02 -6.08
N LYS A 54 -16.98 -10.02 -6.46
CA LYS A 54 -17.52 -10.16 -7.82
C LYS A 54 -18.32 -8.92 -8.26
N ALA A 55 -19.14 -8.36 -7.36
CA ALA A 55 -19.94 -7.18 -7.66
C ALA A 55 -19.08 -5.98 -8.11
N SER A 56 -17.99 -5.70 -7.39
CA SER A 56 -17.11 -4.58 -7.71
C SER A 56 -16.28 -4.80 -9.00
N ILE A 57 -16.06 -6.04 -9.41
CA ILE A 57 -15.43 -6.36 -10.71
C ILE A 57 -16.43 -6.14 -11.84
N THR A 58 -17.70 -6.54 -11.65
CA THR A 58 -18.74 -6.35 -12.68
C THR A 58 -19.00 -4.87 -12.94
N GLU A 59 -19.15 -4.07 -11.91
CA GLU A 59 -19.31 -2.61 -12.04
C GLU A 59 -18.15 -1.96 -12.80
N LEU A 60 -16.91 -2.37 -12.47
CA LEU A 60 -15.72 -1.90 -13.19
C LEU A 60 -15.71 -2.39 -14.65
N ALA A 61 -16.18 -3.59 -14.93
CA ALA A 61 -16.28 -4.12 -16.30
C ALA A 61 -17.27 -3.32 -17.14
N ASP A 62 -18.42 -2.93 -16.59
CA ASP A 62 -19.40 -2.09 -17.29
C ASP A 62 -18.86 -0.70 -17.57
N SER A 63 -18.11 -0.13 -16.63
CA SER A 63 -17.38 1.15 -16.86
C SER A 63 -16.35 1.02 -17.98
N ILE A 64 -15.57 -0.07 -18.00
CA ILE A 64 -14.56 -0.33 -19.03
C ILE A 64 -15.20 -0.55 -20.40
N LYS A 65 -16.35 -1.21 -20.49
CA LYS A 65 -17.11 -1.37 -21.75
C LYS A 65 -17.55 -0.04 -22.34
N SER A 66 -17.95 0.90 -21.48
CA SER A 66 -18.50 2.20 -21.92
C SER A 66 -17.42 3.24 -22.24
N LYS A 67 -16.33 3.29 -21.48
CA LYS A 67 -15.30 4.35 -21.52
C LYS A 67 -13.91 3.85 -21.93
N GLY A 68 -13.74 2.56 -22.08
CA GLY A 68 -12.40 1.95 -22.22
C GLY A 68 -11.62 1.90 -20.91
N LEU A 69 -10.41 1.38 -20.98
CA LEU A 69 -9.49 1.37 -19.84
C LEU A 69 -8.77 2.72 -19.76
N VAL A 70 -9.17 3.57 -18.80
CA VAL A 70 -8.62 4.94 -18.63
C VAL A 70 -7.18 4.94 -18.11
N GLN A 71 -6.84 3.97 -17.22
CA GLN A 71 -5.50 3.85 -16.66
C GLN A 71 -4.88 2.52 -17.09
N PRO A 72 -3.67 2.50 -17.67
CA PRO A 72 -2.99 1.28 -18.06
C PRO A 72 -2.65 0.44 -16.82
N ILE A 73 -2.48 -0.86 -17.04
CA ILE A 73 -1.91 -1.77 -16.04
C ILE A 73 -0.38 -1.74 -16.11
N LEU A 74 0.30 -2.06 -14.99
CA LEU A 74 1.75 -2.21 -14.95
C LEU A 74 2.10 -3.69 -15.07
N VAL A 75 2.98 -4.01 -16.02
CA VAL A 75 3.40 -5.38 -16.29
C VAL A 75 4.92 -5.46 -16.46
N ARG A 76 5.48 -6.66 -16.26
CA ARG A 76 6.84 -7.01 -16.64
C ARG A 76 6.86 -8.22 -17.58
N PRO A 77 7.90 -8.42 -18.39
CA PRO A 77 8.08 -9.68 -19.10
C PRO A 77 8.10 -10.87 -18.14
N SER A 78 7.41 -11.95 -18.50
CA SER A 78 7.39 -13.16 -17.66
C SER A 78 8.75 -13.86 -17.75
N LYS A 79 9.28 -14.23 -16.58
CA LYS A 79 10.53 -15.03 -16.49
C LYS A 79 10.28 -16.49 -16.86
N SER A 80 9.08 -16.98 -16.64
CA SER A 80 8.72 -18.39 -16.83
C SER A 80 8.26 -18.70 -18.26
N ASN A 81 7.59 -17.74 -18.93
CA ASN A 81 7.00 -17.94 -20.25
C ASN A 81 7.41 -16.79 -21.18
N PRO A 82 8.39 -17.01 -22.08
CA PRO A 82 8.79 -16.01 -23.05
C PRO A 82 7.62 -15.56 -23.93
N GLY A 83 7.38 -14.26 -24.01
CA GLY A 83 6.29 -13.65 -24.77
C GLY A 83 5.00 -13.40 -23.97
N ASP A 84 4.90 -13.87 -22.72
CA ASP A 84 3.86 -13.51 -21.75
C ASP A 84 4.36 -12.39 -20.81
N TYR A 85 3.43 -11.77 -20.08
CA TYR A 85 3.70 -10.70 -19.14
C TYR A 85 3.07 -11.00 -17.78
N GLU A 86 3.76 -10.63 -16.70
CA GLU A 86 3.25 -10.71 -15.33
C GLU A 86 2.72 -9.36 -14.87
N ILE A 87 1.50 -9.36 -14.29
CA ILE A 87 0.83 -8.16 -13.81
C ILE A 87 1.42 -7.78 -12.45
N ILE A 88 2.06 -6.60 -12.37
CA ILE A 88 2.62 -6.03 -11.15
C ILE A 88 1.55 -5.21 -10.41
N ALA A 89 0.82 -4.35 -11.15
CA ALA A 89 -0.26 -3.54 -10.59
C ALA A 89 -1.45 -3.46 -11.56
N GLY A 90 -2.67 -3.34 -10.99
CA GLY A 90 -3.90 -3.22 -11.78
C GLY A 90 -4.62 -4.54 -12.07
N GLU A 91 -4.45 -5.59 -11.24
CA GLU A 91 -5.11 -6.90 -11.43
C GLU A 91 -6.65 -6.78 -11.51
N ARG A 92 -7.28 -5.87 -10.73
CA ARG A 92 -8.73 -5.63 -10.82
C ARG A 92 -9.15 -5.16 -12.22
N ARG A 93 -8.35 -4.29 -12.83
CA ARG A 93 -8.59 -3.78 -14.19
C ARG A 93 -8.47 -4.89 -15.22
N TRP A 94 -7.45 -5.76 -15.10
CA TRP A 94 -7.31 -6.93 -15.96
C TRP A 94 -8.47 -7.91 -15.82
N ARG A 95 -8.91 -8.24 -14.59
CA ARG A 95 -10.08 -9.12 -14.36
C ARG A 95 -11.36 -8.51 -14.91
N ALA A 96 -11.56 -7.20 -14.71
CA ALA A 96 -12.72 -6.49 -15.25
C ALA A 96 -12.69 -6.46 -16.79
N ALA A 97 -11.52 -6.29 -17.42
CA ALA A 97 -11.35 -6.36 -18.85
C ALA A 97 -11.68 -7.76 -19.43
N GLN A 98 -11.36 -8.83 -18.70
CA GLN A 98 -11.79 -10.19 -19.05
C GLN A 98 -13.32 -10.34 -19.02
N VAL A 99 -13.98 -9.85 -17.95
CA VAL A 99 -15.45 -9.84 -17.84
C VAL A 99 -16.08 -8.96 -18.92
N ALA A 100 -15.44 -7.87 -19.29
CA ALA A 100 -15.83 -6.98 -20.38
C ALA A 100 -15.59 -7.59 -21.78
N GLN A 101 -14.95 -8.77 -21.88
CA GLN A 101 -14.59 -9.47 -23.10
C GLN A 101 -13.69 -8.64 -24.05
N LEU A 102 -12.80 -7.84 -23.51
CA LEU A 102 -11.80 -7.14 -24.31
C LEU A 102 -10.74 -8.16 -24.81
N HIS A 103 -10.24 -7.95 -26.02
CA HIS A 103 -9.18 -8.76 -26.59
C HIS A 103 -7.78 -8.30 -26.15
N GLU A 104 -7.62 -6.99 -25.95
CA GLU A 104 -6.38 -6.34 -25.56
C GLU A 104 -6.65 -5.22 -24.56
N ILE A 105 -5.64 -4.89 -23.74
CA ILE A 105 -5.69 -3.78 -22.80
C ILE A 105 -4.40 -2.98 -22.81
N SER A 106 -4.53 -1.69 -22.47
CA SER A 106 -3.40 -0.79 -22.30
C SER A 106 -2.55 -1.18 -21.10
N ALA A 107 -1.24 -1.30 -21.33
CA ALA A 107 -0.26 -1.65 -20.32
C ALA A 107 1.02 -0.84 -20.45
N VAL A 108 1.69 -0.59 -19.34
CA VAL A 108 3.05 -0.08 -19.27
C VAL A 108 3.97 -1.24 -18.96
N ILE A 109 4.93 -1.50 -19.85
CA ILE A 109 5.92 -2.57 -19.69
C ILE A 109 7.13 -1.99 -18.97
N ARG A 110 7.53 -2.63 -17.85
CA ARG A 110 8.77 -2.32 -17.14
C ARG A 110 9.59 -3.58 -16.91
N ASN A 111 10.90 -3.48 -17.13
CA ASN A 111 11.84 -4.55 -16.79
C ASN A 111 12.17 -4.41 -15.30
N LEU A 112 11.41 -5.10 -14.46
CA LEU A 112 11.53 -5.10 -13.01
C LEU A 112 12.01 -6.47 -12.53
N ASP A 113 12.91 -6.47 -11.57
CA ASP A 113 13.25 -7.69 -10.87
C ASP A 113 12.14 -8.10 -9.87
N ASP A 114 12.33 -9.22 -9.15
CA ASP A 114 11.30 -9.72 -8.22
C ASP A 114 11.18 -8.82 -6.98
N VAL A 115 12.28 -8.21 -6.56
CA VAL A 115 12.35 -7.32 -5.39
C VAL A 115 11.63 -6.01 -5.72
N GLU A 116 11.95 -5.38 -6.84
CA GLU A 116 11.30 -4.16 -7.33
C GLU A 116 9.81 -4.37 -7.58
N SER A 117 9.45 -5.51 -8.18
CA SER A 117 8.05 -5.87 -8.45
C SER A 117 7.24 -5.99 -7.17
N LEU A 118 7.80 -6.62 -6.14
CA LEU A 118 7.15 -6.80 -4.85
C LEU A 118 7.06 -5.46 -4.09
N GLU A 119 8.08 -4.63 -4.17
CA GLU A 119 8.10 -3.28 -3.59
C GLU A 119 6.93 -2.44 -4.15
N ILE A 120 6.82 -2.37 -5.47
CA ILE A 120 5.75 -1.62 -6.16
C ILE A 120 4.37 -2.17 -5.77
N ALA A 121 4.21 -3.50 -5.72
CA ALA A 121 2.94 -4.12 -5.32
C ALA A 121 2.56 -3.80 -3.86
N ILE A 122 3.53 -3.68 -2.94
CA ILE A 122 3.28 -3.26 -1.56
C ILE A 122 2.90 -1.79 -1.50
N ILE A 123 3.60 -0.92 -2.24
CA ILE A 123 3.31 0.52 -2.29
C ILE A 123 1.88 0.75 -2.81
N GLU A 124 1.51 0.09 -3.93
CA GLU A 124 0.14 0.18 -4.48
C GLU A 124 -0.90 -0.28 -3.46
N ASN A 125 -0.64 -1.41 -2.79
CA ASN A 125 -1.55 -1.92 -1.78
C ASN A 125 -1.71 -0.97 -0.58
N VAL A 126 -0.63 -0.35 -0.12
CA VAL A 126 -0.65 0.58 1.03
C VAL A 126 -1.36 1.90 0.69
N GLN A 127 -1.43 2.30 -0.59
CA GLN A 127 -2.15 3.49 -1.03
C GLN A 127 -3.68 3.30 -1.13
N ARG A 128 -4.19 2.11 -0.82
CA ARG A 128 -5.62 1.83 -0.85
C ARG A 128 -6.34 2.53 0.31
N ALA A 129 -7.51 3.09 0.01
CA ALA A 129 -8.34 3.81 0.99
C ALA A 129 -9.06 2.89 2.00
N ASP A 130 -9.13 1.58 1.71
CA ASP A 130 -9.90 0.58 2.49
C ASP A 130 -9.04 -0.24 3.47
N LEU A 131 -7.76 0.11 3.66
CA LEU A 131 -6.89 -0.55 4.62
C LEU A 131 -7.23 -0.20 6.06
N SER A 132 -7.18 -1.19 6.94
CA SER A 132 -7.13 -0.95 8.37
C SER A 132 -5.80 -0.29 8.76
N PRO A 133 -5.75 0.50 9.86
CA PRO A 133 -4.50 1.10 10.34
C PRO A 133 -3.39 0.08 10.64
N ILE A 134 -3.75 -1.15 10.99
CA ILE A 134 -2.78 -2.23 11.26
C ILE A 134 -2.20 -2.80 9.96
N GLU A 135 -3.03 -2.98 8.91
CA GLU A 135 -2.54 -3.40 7.59
C GLU A 135 -1.63 -2.33 6.98
N GLU A 136 -2.00 -1.05 7.09
CA GLU A 136 -1.18 0.08 6.67
C GLU A 136 0.18 0.06 7.40
N ALA A 137 0.17 -0.13 8.71
CA ALA A 137 1.38 -0.23 9.53
C ALA A 137 2.28 -1.41 9.12
N ALA A 138 1.69 -2.58 8.87
CA ALA A 138 2.42 -3.77 8.42
C ALA A 138 3.05 -3.55 7.04
N GLY A 139 2.35 -2.87 6.13
CA GLY A 139 2.89 -2.48 4.83
C GLY A 139 4.09 -1.55 4.95
N TYR A 140 3.98 -0.49 5.76
CA TYR A 140 5.09 0.44 6.01
C TYR A 140 6.30 -0.28 6.64
N LYS A 141 6.06 -1.11 7.66
CA LYS A 141 7.13 -1.88 8.31
C LYS A 141 7.86 -2.76 7.30
N LYS A 142 7.13 -3.47 6.44
CA LYS A 142 7.69 -4.33 5.41
C LYS A 142 8.55 -3.56 4.40
N LEU A 143 8.11 -2.35 3.99
CA LEU A 143 8.88 -1.48 3.10
C LEU A 143 10.18 -1.02 3.75
N MET A 144 10.17 -0.71 5.05
CA MET A 144 11.38 -0.32 5.78
C MET A 144 12.36 -1.48 5.98
N GLU A 145 11.87 -2.65 6.40
CA GLU A 145 12.73 -3.79 6.76
C GLU A 145 13.31 -4.50 5.53
N ASN A 146 12.49 -4.69 4.49
CA ASN A 146 12.88 -5.50 3.33
C ASN A 146 13.47 -4.66 2.19
N TYR A 147 13.10 -3.36 2.09
CA TYR A 147 13.49 -2.49 0.97
C TYR A 147 14.29 -1.26 1.41
N GLY A 148 14.55 -1.12 2.71
CA GLY A 148 15.41 -0.06 3.25
C GLY A 148 14.81 1.35 3.18
N HIS A 149 13.49 1.47 3.00
CA HIS A 149 12.84 2.78 3.03
C HIS A 149 12.97 3.44 4.38
N THR A 150 13.25 4.74 4.39
CA THR A 150 13.14 5.57 5.60
C THR A 150 11.70 6.02 5.79
N GLN A 151 11.32 6.40 7.02
CA GLN A 151 9.99 6.99 7.26
C GLN A 151 9.74 8.26 6.44
N GLU A 152 10.80 8.99 6.10
CA GLU A 152 10.75 10.20 5.28
C GLU A 152 10.44 9.85 3.82
N ALA A 153 11.18 8.92 3.22
CA ALA A 153 10.92 8.44 1.88
C ALA A 153 9.51 7.82 1.73
N LEU A 154 9.07 7.05 2.74
CA LEU A 154 7.70 6.52 2.76
C LEU A 154 6.65 7.62 2.80
N SER A 155 6.85 8.65 3.62
CA SER A 155 5.91 9.77 3.73
C SER A 155 5.70 10.49 2.40
N GLU A 156 6.78 10.70 1.64
CA GLU A 156 6.73 11.26 0.28
C GLU A 156 6.01 10.33 -0.69
N THR A 157 6.39 9.05 -0.69
CA THR A 157 5.83 8.03 -1.60
C THR A 157 4.32 7.85 -1.42
N VAL A 158 3.83 7.87 -0.17
CA VAL A 158 2.40 7.65 0.12
C VAL A 158 1.60 8.95 0.26
N GLY A 159 2.23 10.12 0.14
CA GLY A 159 1.56 11.42 0.25
C GLY A 159 1.02 11.71 1.66
N LYS A 160 1.68 11.17 2.71
CA LYS A 160 1.30 11.36 4.11
C LYS A 160 2.41 12.11 4.86
N SER A 161 2.09 12.71 6.01
CA SER A 161 3.12 13.32 6.84
C SER A 161 4.03 12.27 7.49
N ARG A 162 5.31 12.58 7.70
CA ARG A 162 6.25 11.72 8.44
C ARG A 162 5.72 11.33 9.82
N SER A 163 5.04 12.26 10.50
CA SER A 163 4.42 12.00 11.80
C SER A 163 3.26 10.99 11.70
N HIS A 164 2.50 11.00 10.60
CA HIS A 164 1.47 9.99 10.33
C HIS A 164 2.10 8.61 10.19
N VAL A 165 3.10 8.46 9.30
CA VAL A 165 3.81 7.19 9.07
C VAL A 165 4.39 6.63 10.38
N ALA A 166 5.09 7.48 11.15
CA ALA A 166 5.66 7.08 12.44
C ALA A 166 4.59 6.60 13.43
N ASN A 167 3.47 7.32 13.53
CA ASN A 167 2.37 6.98 14.45
C ASN A 167 1.67 5.66 14.04
N ILE A 168 1.49 5.44 12.74
CA ILE A 168 0.88 4.21 12.23
C ILE A 168 1.79 3.01 12.51
N ILE A 169 3.09 3.08 12.20
CA ILE A 169 4.04 2.00 12.47
C ILE A 169 4.08 1.63 13.96
N ARG A 170 3.99 2.62 14.86
CA ARG A 170 4.00 2.39 16.30
C ARG A 170 2.81 1.56 16.79
N LEU A 171 1.69 1.50 16.06
CA LEU A 171 0.54 0.65 16.43
C LEU A 171 0.92 -0.82 16.51
N LEU A 172 1.92 -1.27 15.75
CA LEU A 172 2.40 -2.66 15.78
C LEU A 172 3.14 -3.03 17.08
N SER A 173 3.48 -2.05 17.93
CA SER A 173 4.07 -2.31 19.25
C SER A 173 3.02 -2.62 20.33
N LEU A 174 1.73 -2.46 20.03
CA LEU A 174 0.64 -2.79 20.93
C LEU A 174 0.41 -4.31 20.99
N PRO A 175 -0.16 -4.84 22.08
CA PRO A 175 -0.62 -6.23 22.14
C PRO A 175 -1.55 -6.60 20.98
N HIS A 176 -1.50 -7.85 20.53
CA HIS A 176 -2.32 -8.33 19.41
C HIS A 176 -3.82 -8.14 19.64
N SER A 177 -4.30 -8.32 20.88
CA SER A 177 -5.69 -8.06 21.27
C SER A 177 -6.15 -6.63 20.90
N ILE A 178 -5.27 -5.64 21.13
CA ILE A 178 -5.55 -4.24 20.78
C ILE A 178 -5.45 -4.01 19.26
N GLN A 179 -4.47 -4.65 18.59
CA GLN A 179 -4.37 -4.57 17.14
C GLN A 179 -5.63 -5.11 16.46
N ASP A 180 -6.21 -6.19 16.98
CA ASP A 180 -7.46 -6.76 16.48
C ASP A 180 -8.65 -5.79 16.69
N MET A 181 -8.73 -5.14 17.84
CA MET A 181 -9.74 -4.11 18.10
C MET A 181 -9.64 -2.91 17.14
N ILE A 182 -8.42 -2.51 16.78
CA ILE A 182 -8.19 -1.46 15.78
C ILE A 182 -8.61 -1.94 14.39
N SER A 183 -8.24 -3.15 14.01
CA SER A 183 -8.56 -3.73 12.70
C SER A 183 -10.06 -3.90 12.48
N GLN A 184 -10.80 -4.22 13.55
CA GLN A 184 -12.26 -4.33 13.58
C GLN A 184 -12.97 -2.98 13.67
N GLY A 185 -12.23 -1.87 13.90
CA GLY A 185 -12.79 -0.55 14.08
C GLY A 185 -13.43 -0.30 15.46
N SER A 186 -13.26 -1.23 16.41
CA SER A 186 -13.80 -1.09 17.79
C SER A 186 -13.14 0.07 18.54
N ILE A 187 -11.86 0.34 18.27
CA ILE A 187 -11.14 1.53 18.73
C ILE A 187 -10.40 2.19 17.55
N SER A 188 -10.29 3.52 17.59
CA SER A 188 -9.57 4.24 16.53
C SER A 188 -8.05 4.26 16.78
N SER A 189 -7.28 4.55 15.74
CA SER A 189 -5.82 4.78 15.85
C SER A 189 -5.48 5.93 16.84
N GLY A 190 -6.40 6.90 17.02
CA GLY A 190 -6.26 7.96 18.02
C GLY A 190 -6.35 7.44 19.45
N HIS A 191 -7.33 6.57 19.73
CA HIS A 191 -7.45 5.89 21.03
C HIS A 191 -6.21 5.04 21.32
N ALA A 192 -5.78 4.25 20.33
CA ALA A 192 -4.60 3.38 20.44
C ALA A 192 -3.33 4.18 20.80
N ARG A 193 -3.11 5.34 20.16
CA ARG A 193 -1.99 6.23 20.50
C ARG A 193 -2.05 6.77 21.92
N ALA A 194 -3.25 7.10 22.40
CA ALA A 194 -3.43 7.63 23.75
C ALA A 194 -3.04 6.61 24.82
N ILE A 195 -3.35 5.31 24.61
CA ILE A 195 -3.09 4.23 25.58
C ILE A 195 -1.74 3.53 25.41
N MET A 196 -1.04 3.76 24.31
CA MET A 196 0.19 3.06 23.92
C MET A 196 1.29 3.08 24.99
N ASN A 197 1.42 4.17 25.73
CA ASN A 197 2.44 4.33 26.77
C ASN A 197 1.91 4.00 28.18
N SER A 198 0.72 3.42 28.30
CA SER A 198 0.15 3.00 29.57
C SER A 198 0.73 1.67 30.03
N ALA A 199 0.80 1.46 31.35
CA ALA A 199 1.16 0.15 31.92
C ALA A 199 0.05 -0.91 31.71
N PHE A 200 -1.20 -0.48 31.44
CA PHE A 200 -2.37 -1.37 31.30
C PHE A 200 -3.17 -1.01 30.04
N PRO A 201 -2.60 -1.14 28.84
CA PRO A 201 -3.26 -0.69 27.61
C PRO A 201 -4.53 -1.48 27.29
N GLU A 202 -4.58 -2.79 27.60
CA GLU A 202 -5.74 -3.65 27.33
C GLU A 202 -6.94 -3.27 28.18
N GLN A 203 -6.76 -3.05 29.48
CA GLN A 203 -7.84 -2.60 30.37
C GLN A 203 -8.40 -1.23 29.96
N LEU A 204 -7.51 -0.36 29.44
CA LEU A 204 -7.94 0.94 28.92
C LEU A 204 -8.70 0.80 27.61
N ALA A 205 -8.31 -0.12 26.74
CA ALA A 205 -9.02 -0.40 25.49
C ALA A 205 -10.44 -0.92 25.76
N GLU A 206 -10.60 -1.86 26.69
CA GLU A 206 -11.92 -2.34 27.12
C GLU A 206 -12.78 -1.20 27.72
N LYS A 207 -12.18 -0.35 28.53
CA LYS A 207 -12.90 0.79 29.12
C LYS A 207 -13.34 1.80 28.06
N ILE A 208 -12.50 2.07 27.04
CA ILE A 208 -12.85 2.93 25.90
C ILE A 208 -14.10 2.40 25.20
N ILE A 209 -14.18 1.09 24.96
CA ILE A 209 -15.31 0.46 24.28
C ILE A 209 -16.56 0.51 25.16
N ASN A 210 -16.46 0.09 26.43
CA ASN A 210 -17.60 -0.01 27.33
C ASN A 210 -18.23 1.35 27.66
N GLU A 211 -17.41 2.40 27.80
CA GLU A 211 -17.84 3.75 28.16
C GLU A 211 -17.96 4.69 26.96
N ASN A 212 -17.72 4.21 25.74
CA ASN A 212 -17.72 5.02 24.50
C ASN A 212 -16.89 6.31 24.63
N LEU A 213 -15.68 6.20 25.19
CA LEU A 213 -14.83 7.36 25.46
C LEU A 213 -14.33 7.98 24.14
N SER A 214 -14.31 9.29 24.06
CA SER A 214 -13.60 10.01 22.99
C SER A 214 -12.09 9.98 23.21
N VAL A 215 -11.30 10.25 22.16
CA VAL A 215 -9.83 10.31 22.23
C VAL A 215 -9.37 11.29 23.32
N ARG A 216 -10.00 12.47 23.43
CA ARG A 216 -9.68 13.47 24.47
C ARG A 216 -9.94 12.97 25.89
N GLN A 217 -11.06 12.27 26.10
CA GLN A 217 -11.37 11.65 27.39
C GLN A 217 -10.38 10.53 27.72
N THR A 218 -9.99 9.74 26.73
CA THR A 218 -8.95 8.72 26.90
C THR A 218 -7.60 9.33 27.29
N GLU A 219 -7.18 10.40 26.62
CA GLU A 219 -5.94 11.13 26.98
C GLU A 219 -6.00 11.69 28.41
N ALA A 220 -7.14 12.27 28.81
CA ALA A 220 -7.33 12.76 30.16
C ALA A 220 -7.27 11.62 31.20
N LEU A 221 -7.89 10.47 30.89
CA LEU A 221 -7.89 9.29 31.73
C LEU A 221 -6.48 8.73 31.94
N VAL A 222 -5.68 8.66 30.88
CA VAL A 222 -4.29 8.20 30.95
C VAL A 222 -3.41 9.15 31.76
N LYS A 223 -3.62 10.48 31.60
CA LYS A 223 -2.89 11.51 32.37
C LYS A 223 -3.25 11.50 33.86
N SER A 224 -4.49 11.22 34.20
CA SER A 224 -4.95 11.18 35.59
C SER A 224 -4.48 9.95 36.38
N LYS A 225 -4.21 8.84 35.65
CA LYS A 225 -3.62 7.62 36.23
C LYS A 225 -2.07 7.71 36.26
N LYS A 226 -1.50 8.74 36.89
CA LYS A 226 -0.13 8.61 37.42
C LYS A 226 -0.14 7.45 38.42
N PRO A 227 0.93 6.60 38.45
CA PRO A 227 0.98 5.48 39.36
C PRO A 227 0.78 6.00 40.79
N ILE A 228 -0.19 5.44 41.47
CA ILE A 228 -0.29 5.54 42.93
C ILE A 228 0.92 4.71 43.40
N VAL A 229 1.97 5.42 43.78
CA VAL A 229 3.13 4.83 44.43
C VAL A 229 2.70 4.24 45.79
#